data_269fd3aba0c14a2c03c2781e38592e30
#
_entry.id   269fd3aba0c14a2c03c2781e38592e30
#
_cell.length_a   1.000
_cell.length_b   1.000
_cell.length_c   1.000
_cell.angle_alpha   90.00
_cell.angle_beta   90.00
_cell.angle_gamma   90.00
#
_symmetry.space_group_name_H-M   'P 1'
#
loop_
_entity.id
_entity.type
_entity.pdbx_description
1 polymer ?
#
loop_
_entity_poly.entity_id
_entity_poly.type
_entity_poly.pdbx_seq_one_letter_code
_entity_poly.pdbx_strand_id
1 'polypeptide(L)'
;MPVPHLNIRIVQRSKGSSAVAGAAYQAGEKLFSEYDQKSKDHRRKQPEVVYTEILLPANAPPEYADRATLWNSAEEVEKQWNAQLARRFVLALPREVPLEKCPQMLREYCEEQFVSKGMCCDFAIHDPDPPGHNPHCHIMLTMRAIDENGKWMPKSRKVYDIDENGERIRLPSGRWKSHKEDTVDWNEQYHAEEWRHGWEIVQNRYLEMSGSPERVDMRSYERQGLDIVPTVHMGAAVCALERKGVETNIGNLNRDIQAANRMMNAVRRTIKNLRSWIAEILEATKAAFAETEADKKNTSPTLTALLSDYLNLRKAERSAWSRYGQQKGTVDDLKA
;
A
#
# COMPACT_ATOMS: atom_id res chain seq x y z
N MET A 1 10.50 12.73 -4.70
CA MET A 1 10.09 11.36 -5.11
C MET A 1 8.88 10.96 -4.28
N PRO A 2 7.75 10.66 -4.93
CA PRO A 2 6.53 10.28 -4.25
C PRO A 2 6.73 8.94 -3.51
N VAL A 3 6.01 8.76 -2.40
CA VAL A 3 6.16 7.58 -1.53
C VAL A 3 5.02 6.61 -1.81
N PRO A 4 5.30 5.37 -2.26
CA PRO A 4 4.27 4.35 -2.48
C PRO A 4 3.79 3.81 -1.13
N HIS A 5 2.87 4.52 -0.47
CA HIS A 5 2.32 4.10 0.81
C HIS A 5 0.80 4.05 0.78
N LEU A 6 0.27 2.87 1.03
CA LEU A 6 -1.14 2.61 1.28
C LEU A 6 -1.25 1.55 2.36
N ASN A 7 -1.78 1.94 3.52
CA ASN A 7 -2.03 1.04 4.65
C ASN A 7 -3.52 0.82 4.83
N ILE A 8 -3.95 -0.43 4.97
CA ILE A 8 -5.35 -0.83 5.15
C ILE A 8 -5.49 -1.46 6.53
N ARG A 9 -6.46 -1.00 7.31
CA ARG A 9 -6.78 -1.54 8.64
C ARG A 9 -8.28 -1.67 8.82
N ILE A 10 -8.67 -2.63 9.65
CA ILE A 10 -10.06 -2.78 10.11
C ILE A 10 -10.19 -2.14 11.48
N VAL A 11 -11.17 -1.25 11.61
CA VAL A 11 -11.63 -0.71 12.89
C VAL A 11 -12.54 -1.76 13.50
N GLN A 12 -12.13 -2.36 14.60
CA GLN A 12 -12.82 -3.52 15.21
C GLN A 12 -13.16 -3.23 16.67
N ARG A 13 -14.42 -3.50 17.05
CA ARG A 13 -14.93 -3.24 18.40
C ARG A 13 -14.16 -4.01 19.49
N SER A 14 -13.87 -5.29 19.27
CA SER A 14 -13.13 -6.13 20.23
C SER A 14 -11.70 -5.65 20.51
N LYS A 15 -11.16 -4.76 19.67
CA LYS A 15 -9.87 -4.10 19.90
C LYS A 15 -10.01 -2.74 20.61
N GLY A 16 -11.18 -2.45 21.16
CA GLY A 16 -11.47 -1.16 21.81
C GLY A 16 -11.56 0.02 20.83
N SER A 17 -11.73 -0.26 19.51
CA SER A 17 -11.81 0.78 18.49
C SER A 17 -13.27 1.18 18.23
N SER A 18 -13.50 2.45 17.86
CA SER A 18 -14.79 3.02 17.49
C SER A 18 -14.65 3.71 16.13
N ALA A 19 -15.67 3.55 15.26
CA ALA A 19 -15.72 4.25 13.99
C ALA A 19 -15.95 5.75 14.19
N VAL A 20 -16.83 6.12 15.15
CA VAL A 20 -17.05 7.52 15.52
C VAL A 20 -15.76 8.19 16.01
N ALA A 21 -14.95 7.49 16.83
CA ALA A 21 -13.66 8.02 17.27
C ALA A 21 -12.67 8.15 16.12
N GLY A 22 -12.66 7.19 15.18
CA GLY A 22 -11.83 7.25 13.97
C GLY A 22 -12.19 8.43 13.07
N ALA A 23 -13.48 8.66 12.86
CA ALA A 23 -14.01 9.78 12.09
C ALA A 23 -13.71 11.13 12.74
N ALA A 24 -13.92 11.25 14.06
CA ALA A 24 -13.56 12.44 14.83
C ALA A 24 -12.06 12.76 14.72
N TYR A 25 -11.21 11.73 14.80
CA TYR A 25 -9.75 11.89 14.66
C TYR A 25 -9.34 12.41 13.28
N GLN A 26 -9.86 11.79 12.20
CA GLN A 26 -9.45 12.17 10.86
C GLN A 26 -9.97 13.55 10.45
N ALA A 27 -11.15 13.95 10.94
CA ALA A 27 -11.72 15.26 10.66
C ALA A 27 -11.24 16.37 11.63
N GLY A 28 -10.54 16.00 12.72
CA GLY A 28 -10.15 16.97 13.74
C GLY A 28 -11.34 17.54 14.50
N GLU A 29 -12.40 16.76 14.67
CA GLU A 29 -13.69 17.18 15.24
C GLU A 29 -13.94 16.61 16.62
N LYS A 30 -15.04 17.08 17.25
CA LYS A 30 -15.62 16.48 18.43
C LYS A 30 -16.95 15.84 18.05
N LEU A 31 -17.03 14.52 18.07
CA LEU A 31 -18.25 13.76 17.80
C LEU A 31 -18.74 13.02 19.05
N PHE A 32 -20.04 12.91 19.20
CA PHE A 32 -20.64 12.11 20.25
C PHE A 32 -20.88 10.68 19.73
N SER A 33 -20.42 9.68 20.47
CA SER A 33 -20.66 8.27 20.18
C SER A 33 -21.88 7.80 20.96
N GLU A 34 -22.93 7.40 20.26
CA GLU A 34 -24.16 6.87 20.86
C GLU A 34 -23.96 5.48 21.45
N TYR A 35 -23.03 4.70 20.90
CA TYR A 35 -22.75 3.36 21.39
C TYR A 35 -22.19 3.35 22.81
N ASP A 36 -21.20 4.18 23.11
CA ASP A 36 -20.55 4.21 24.43
C ASP A 36 -20.89 5.46 25.25
N GLN A 37 -21.83 6.28 24.76
CA GLN A 37 -22.33 7.50 25.41
C GLN A 37 -21.21 8.48 25.81
N LYS A 38 -20.21 8.62 24.92
CA LYS A 38 -19.03 9.45 25.16
C LYS A 38 -18.71 10.36 24.01
N SER A 39 -18.26 11.56 24.30
CA SER A 39 -17.69 12.46 23.30
C SER A 39 -16.28 12.01 22.91
N LYS A 40 -16.02 11.92 21.63
CA LYS A 40 -14.70 11.68 21.02
C LYS A 40 -14.16 13.04 20.56
N ASP A 41 -13.28 13.64 21.35
CA ASP A 41 -12.76 14.98 21.08
C ASP A 41 -11.35 14.91 20.51
N HIS A 42 -11.23 15.22 19.22
CA HIS A 42 -9.97 15.25 18.48
C HIS A 42 -9.66 16.63 17.87
N ARG A 43 -10.29 17.71 18.35
CA ARG A 43 -10.09 19.08 17.85
C ARG A 43 -8.63 19.57 17.90
N ARG A 44 -7.78 18.94 18.71
CA ARG A 44 -6.33 19.21 18.71
C ARG A 44 -5.65 18.87 17.37
N LYS A 45 -6.30 18.01 16.56
CA LYS A 45 -5.82 17.63 15.23
C LYS A 45 -6.29 18.59 14.13
N GLN A 46 -7.28 19.41 14.41
CA GLN A 46 -7.89 20.33 13.45
C GLN A 46 -6.86 21.19 12.68
N PRO A 47 -5.78 21.72 13.29
CA PRO A 47 -4.79 22.50 12.54
C PRO A 47 -4.03 21.73 11.45
N GLU A 48 -3.97 20.40 11.55
CA GLU A 48 -3.34 19.54 10.55
C GLU A 48 -4.31 19.16 9.41
N VAL A 49 -5.62 19.37 9.59
CA VAL A 49 -6.66 18.98 8.64
C VAL A 49 -6.86 20.08 7.61
N VAL A 50 -6.53 19.76 6.36
CA VAL A 50 -6.63 20.71 5.23
C VAL A 50 -7.98 20.58 4.52
N TYR A 51 -8.51 19.36 4.44
CA TYR A 51 -9.74 19.10 3.71
C TYR A 51 -10.46 17.87 4.26
N THR A 52 -11.79 17.89 4.26
CA THR A 52 -12.62 16.73 4.58
C THR A 52 -13.81 16.64 3.65
N GLU A 53 -14.22 15.42 3.28
CA GLU A 53 -15.39 15.19 2.45
C GLU A 53 -16.00 13.82 2.74
N ILE A 54 -17.32 13.74 2.63
CA ILE A 54 -18.07 12.48 2.67
C ILE A 54 -18.71 12.27 1.31
N LEU A 55 -18.40 11.14 0.70
CA LEU A 55 -18.98 10.69 -0.57
C LEU A 55 -19.95 9.54 -0.30
N LEU A 56 -21.13 9.65 -0.85
CA LEU A 56 -22.23 8.73 -0.64
C LEU A 56 -22.63 8.03 -1.94
N PRO A 57 -22.91 6.72 -1.92
CA PRO A 57 -23.57 6.06 -3.04
C PRO A 57 -24.98 6.63 -3.25
N ALA A 58 -25.48 6.55 -4.48
CA ALA A 58 -26.74 7.20 -4.89
C ALA A 58 -27.96 6.80 -4.06
N ASN A 59 -27.95 5.60 -3.48
CA ASN A 59 -29.03 5.05 -2.64
C ASN A 59 -28.85 5.33 -1.14
N ALA A 60 -27.78 6.03 -0.74
CA ALA A 60 -27.55 6.37 0.66
C ALA A 60 -28.49 7.50 1.10
N PRO A 61 -29.00 7.46 2.34
CA PRO A 61 -29.74 8.57 2.92
C PRO A 61 -28.90 9.86 2.91
N PRO A 62 -29.48 11.00 2.49
CA PRO A 62 -28.74 12.26 2.40
C PRO A 62 -28.22 12.77 3.75
N GLU A 63 -28.86 12.37 4.87
CA GLU A 63 -28.40 12.69 6.24
C GLU A 63 -27.04 12.06 6.57
N TYR A 64 -26.59 11.05 5.85
CA TYR A 64 -25.24 10.49 6.00
C TYR A 64 -24.12 11.41 5.47
N ALA A 65 -24.48 12.54 4.88
CA ALA A 65 -23.52 13.63 4.65
C ALA A 65 -23.03 14.27 5.97
N ASP A 66 -23.78 14.10 7.07
CA ASP A 66 -23.32 14.43 8.42
C ASP A 66 -22.49 13.27 8.99
N ARG A 67 -21.24 13.57 9.38
CA ARG A 67 -20.27 12.59 9.87
C ARG A 67 -20.72 11.87 11.13
N ALA A 68 -21.34 12.59 12.07
CA ALA A 68 -21.82 11.98 13.31
C ALA A 68 -22.98 11.01 13.02
N THR A 69 -23.90 11.40 12.17
CA THR A 69 -25.06 10.58 11.75
C THR A 69 -24.58 9.32 11.03
N LEU A 70 -23.70 9.44 10.04
CA LEU A 70 -23.17 8.30 9.30
C LEU A 70 -22.51 7.26 10.22
N TRP A 71 -21.56 7.70 11.05
CA TRP A 71 -20.76 6.76 11.82
C TRP A 71 -21.46 6.20 13.05
N ASN A 72 -22.41 6.92 13.65
CA ASN A 72 -23.29 6.35 14.67
C ASN A 72 -24.24 5.32 14.07
N SER A 73 -24.86 5.61 12.93
CA SER A 73 -25.71 4.65 12.22
C SER A 73 -24.94 3.38 11.81
N ALA A 74 -23.71 3.52 11.31
CA ALA A 74 -22.85 2.39 10.97
C ALA A 74 -22.46 1.54 12.19
N GLU A 75 -22.21 2.15 13.36
CA GLU A 75 -21.92 1.43 14.61
C GLU A 75 -23.16 0.76 15.21
N GLU A 76 -24.34 1.35 15.07
CA GLU A 76 -25.61 0.86 15.63
C GLU A 76 -26.00 -0.50 15.03
N VAL A 77 -25.83 -0.67 13.71
CA VAL A 77 -26.17 -1.94 13.03
C VAL A 77 -25.21 -3.07 13.35
N GLU A 78 -24.03 -2.76 13.89
CA GLU A 78 -22.97 -3.70 14.24
C GLU A 78 -23.11 -4.17 15.69
N LYS A 79 -23.98 -5.17 15.93
CA LYS A 79 -24.35 -5.60 17.29
C LYS A 79 -23.35 -6.54 17.96
N GLN A 80 -22.48 -7.18 17.18
CA GLN A 80 -21.54 -8.17 17.72
C GLN A 80 -20.38 -7.50 18.45
N TRP A 81 -19.92 -8.12 19.56
CA TRP A 81 -18.77 -7.64 20.34
C TRP A 81 -17.47 -7.57 19.51
N ASN A 82 -17.32 -8.44 18.53
CA ASN A 82 -16.15 -8.49 17.63
C ASN A 82 -16.41 -7.85 16.25
N ALA A 83 -17.45 -7.02 16.13
CA ALA A 83 -17.84 -6.42 14.86
C ALA A 83 -16.70 -5.59 14.24
N GLN A 84 -16.58 -5.71 12.93
CA GLN A 84 -15.81 -4.79 12.10
C GLN A 84 -16.69 -3.57 11.82
N LEU A 85 -16.26 -2.40 12.30
CA LEU A 85 -17.05 -1.16 12.27
C LEU A 85 -16.79 -0.32 11.02
N ALA A 86 -15.53 -0.28 10.60
CA ALA A 86 -15.10 0.45 9.42
C ALA A 86 -13.82 -0.16 8.85
N ARG A 87 -13.54 0.12 7.58
CA ARG A 87 -12.23 -0.08 6.98
C ARG A 87 -11.54 1.27 6.85
N ARG A 88 -10.30 1.34 7.30
CA ARG A 88 -9.52 2.57 7.29
C ARG A 88 -8.30 2.44 6.41
N PHE A 89 -8.08 3.44 5.57
CA PHE A 89 -6.87 3.60 4.76
C PHE A 89 -6.05 4.77 5.26
N VAL A 90 -4.76 4.68 5.05
CA VAL A 90 -3.83 5.82 5.15
C VAL A 90 -3.00 5.81 3.87
N LEU A 91 -3.08 6.89 3.10
CA LEU A 91 -2.38 7.09 1.84
C LEU A 91 -1.36 8.21 1.97
N ALA A 92 -0.15 8.03 1.46
CA ALA A 92 0.75 9.16 1.26
C ALA A 92 0.31 9.96 0.03
N LEU A 93 0.32 11.28 0.13
CA LEU A 93 0.07 12.18 -0.99
C LEU A 93 1.41 12.62 -1.60
N PRO A 94 1.51 12.67 -2.94
CA PRO A 94 2.71 13.11 -3.61
C PRO A 94 2.90 14.61 -3.42
N ARG A 95 4.08 15.03 -2.97
CA ARG A 95 4.43 16.45 -2.80
C ARG A 95 4.59 17.20 -4.12
N GLU A 96 4.79 16.46 -5.20
CA GLU A 96 4.91 16.91 -6.57
C GLU A 96 3.56 17.39 -7.15
N VAL A 97 2.46 16.97 -6.54
CA VAL A 97 1.10 17.43 -6.87
C VAL A 97 0.73 18.57 -5.93
N PRO A 98 0.30 19.73 -6.45
CA PRO A 98 -0.18 20.82 -5.62
C PRO A 98 -1.31 20.40 -4.67
N LEU A 99 -1.24 20.83 -3.42
CA LEU A 99 -2.16 20.37 -2.36
C LEU A 99 -3.63 20.69 -2.69
N GLU A 100 -3.88 21.79 -3.39
CA GLU A 100 -5.21 22.20 -3.86
C GLU A 100 -5.83 21.26 -4.89
N LYS A 101 -5.02 20.42 -5.56
CA LYS A 101 -5.50 19.38 -6.49
C LYS A 101 -5.77 18.04 -5.80
N CYS A 102 -5.24 17.84 -4.59
CA CYS A 102 -5.40 16.59 -3.85
C CYS A 102 -6.86 16.22 -3.54
N PRO A 103 -7.77 17.17 -3.20
CA PRO A 103 -9.19 16.82 -2.99
C PRO A 103 -9.83 16.20 -4.22
N GLN A 104 -9.59 16.75 -5.41
CA GLN A 104 -10.13 16.19 -6.65
C GLN A 104 -9.52 14.81 -6.94
N MET A 105 -8.21 14.65 -6.79
CA MET A 105 -7.50 13.38 -6.97
C MET A 105 -8.09 12.28 -6.06
N LEU A 106 -8.35 12.60 -4.81
CA LEU A 106 -8.91 11.66 -3.84
C LEU A 106 -10.38 11.36 -4.11
N ARG A 107 -11.16 12.37 -4.54
CA ARG A 107 -12.56 12.17 -4.92
C ARG A 107 -12.65 11.17 -6.07
N GLU A 108 -11.90 11.35 -7.15
CA GLU A 108 -11.86 10.43 -8.29
C GLU A 108 -11.50 9.01 -7.85
N TYR A 109 -10.47 8.87 -7.02
CA TYR A 109 -10.07 7.57 -6.48
C TYR A 109 -11.17 6.92 -5.62
N CYS A 110 -11.79 7.69 -4.72
CA CYS A 110 -12.81 7.17 -3.80
C CYS A 110 -14.11 6.83 -4.55
N GLU A 111 -14.52 7.64 -5.51
CA GLU A 111 -15.70 7.37 -6.33
C GLU A 111 -15.53 6.09 -7.15
N GLU A 112 -14.38 5.94 -7.82
CA GLU A 112 -14.10 4.79 -8.66
C GLU A 112 -13.95 3.49 -7.84
N GLN A 113 -13.19 3.53 -6.75
CA GLN A 113 -12.82 2.32 -6.03
C GLN A 113 -13.82 1.89 -4.96
N PHE A 114 -14.60 2.83 -4.39
CA PHE A 114 -15.41 2.56 -3.20
C PHE A 114 -16.88 2.94 -3.38
N VAL A 115 -17.17 4.18 -3.74
CA VAL A 115 -18.55 4.71 -3.78
C VAL A 115 -19.36 4.02 -4.88
N SER A 116 -18.78 3.82 -6.06
CA SER A 116 -19.38 3.08 -7.17
C SER A 116 -19.72 1.62 -6.82
N LYS A 117 -19.05 1.06 -5.80
CA LYS A 117 -19.30 -0.29 -5.28
C LYS A 117 -20.27 -0.31 -4.10
N GLY A 118 -20.82 0.85 -3.72
CA GLY A 118 -21.86 1.00 -2.69
C GLY A 118 -21.35 1.28 -1.28
N MET A 119 -20.07 1.62 -1.10
CA MET A 119 -19.52 2.04 0.19
C MET A 119 -19.73 3.53 0.41
N CYS A 120 -20.15 3.95 1.63
CA CYS A 120 -19.96 5.34 2.03
C CYS A 120 -18.49 5.57 2.36
N CYS A 121 -17.97 6.68 1.88
CA CYS A 121 -16.55 7.03 1.99
C CYS A 121 -16.41 8.38 2.67
N ASP A 122 -15.71 8.42 3.81
CA ASP A 122 -15.36 9.64 4.54
C ASP A 122 -13.86 9.80 4.51
N PHE A 123 -13.34 10.87 3.87
CA PHE A 123 -11.91 11.10 3.78
C PHE A 123 -11.48 12.47 4.29
N ALA A 124 -10.25 12.55 4.78
CA ALA A 124 -9.63 13.76 5.27
C ALA A 124 -8.17 13.85 4.83
N ILE A 125 -7.76 15.03 4.38
CA ILE A 125 -6.38 15.34 4.03
C ILE A 125 -5.72 16.02 5.23
N HIS A 126 -4.57 15.48 5.63
CA HIS A 126 -3.71 16.06 6.66
C HIS A 126 -2.39 16.53 6.05
N ASP A 127 -1.97 17.72 6.46
CA ASP A 127 -0.65 18.26 6.16
C ASP A 127 -0.01 18.75 7.48
N PRO A 128 0.67 17.83 8.23
CA PRO A 128 1.28 18.17 9.50
C PRO A 128 2.48 19.12 9.31
N ASP A 129 2.67 20.03 10.27
CA ASP A 129 3.77 20.98 10.29
C ASP A 129 5.17 20.34 10.27
N PRO A 130 6.19 21.03 9.69
CA PRO A 130 7.59 20.59 9.78
C PRO A 130 8.07 20.47 11.25
N PRO A 131 8.96 19.49 11.57
CA PRO A 131 9.68 18.59 10.65
C PRO A 131 8.88 17.38 10.19
N GLY A 132 7.64 17.25 10.59
CA GLY A 132 6.79 16.12 10.27
C GLY A 132 6.08 16.21 8.93
N HIS A 133 6.37 17.21 8.09
CA HIS A 133 5.70 17.45 6.82
C HIS A 133 5.61 16.18 5.95
N ASN A 134 4.45 15.55 6.01
CA ASN A 134 4.13 14.32 5.30
C ASN A 134 2.64 14.37 4.93
N PRO A 135 2.27 15.06 3.83
CA PRO A 135 0.89 15.15 3.40
C PRO A 135 0.34 13.76 3.15
N HIS A 136 -0.79 13.46 3.79
CA HIS A 136 -1.41 12.15 3.73
C HIS A 136 -2.92 12.24 3.85
N CYS A 137 -3.60 11.21 3.37
CA CYS A 137 -5.03 11.10 3.47
C CYS A 137 -5.43 9.94 4.38
N HIS A 138 -6.42 10.18 5.21
CA HIS A 138 -7.19 9.16 5.89
C HIS A 138 -8.50 8.95 5.16
N ILE A 139 -8.84 7.68 4.87
CA ILE A 139 -10.14 7.31 4.31
C ILE A 139 -10.78 6.30 5.25
N MET A 140 -12.04 6.49 5.57
CA MET A 140 -12.87 5.52 6.27
C MET A 140 -14.03 5.09 5.38
N LEU A 141 -14.25 3.76 5.31
CA LEU A 141 -15.26 3.12 4.50
C LEU A 141 -16.21 2.32 5.38
N THR A 142 -17.47 2.32 5.03
CA THR A 142 -18.47 1.47 5.68
C THR A 142 -18.27 0.00 5.31
N MET A 143 -18.73 -0.91 6.18
CA MET A 143 -18.57 -2.36 6.04
C MET A 143 -19.86 -3.05 5.60
N ARG A 144 -20.91 -2.28 5.28
CA ARG A 144 -22.18 -2.73 4.77
C ARG A 144 -22.61 -1.88 3.59
N ALA A 145 -23.20 -2.49 2.60
CA ALA A 145 -23.90 -1.79 1.55
C ALA A 145 -25.26 -1.27 2.07
N ILE A 146 -25.80 -0.31 1.35
CA ILE A 146 -27.12 0.27 1.57
C ILE A 146 -28.04 -0.27 0.46
N ASP A 147 -29.27 -0.67 0.82
CA ASP A 147 -30.27 -1.14 -0.13
C ASP A 147 -30.95 0.05 -0.85
N GLU A 148 -31.84 -0.26 -1.79
CA GLU A 148 -32.61 0.73 -2.56
C GLU A 148 -33.53 1.62 -1.70
N ASN A 149 -33.82 1.19 -0.46
CA ASN A 149 -34.66 1.93 0.50
C ASN A 149 -33.81 2.71 1.52
N GLY A 150 -32.52 2.85 1.32
CA GLY A 150 -31.63 3.56 2.24
C GLY A 150 -31.27 2.82 3.52
N LYS A 151 -31.49 1.50 3.60
CA LYS A 151 -31.22 0.70 4.80
C LYS A 151 -29.94 -0.11 4.68
N TRP A 152 -29.24 -0.27 5.81
CA TRP A 152 -28.05 -1.11 5.86
C TRP A 152 -28.38 -2.58 5.58
N MET A 153 -27.74 -3.15 4.59
CA MET A 153 -27.83 -4.57 4.28
C MET A 153 -27.12 -5.43 5.31
N PRO A 154 -27.55 -6.67 5.58
CA PRO A 154 -26.79 -7.61 6.38
C PRO A 154 -25.46 -7.95 5.67
N LYS A 155 -24.36 -8.14 6.43
CA LYS A 155 -23.05 -8.55 5.87
C LYS A 155 -23.09 -9.90 5.18
N SER A 156 -24.02 -10.75 5.59
CA SER A 156 -24.20 -12.09 5.05
C SER A 156 -25.63 -12.56 5.21
N ARG A 157 -26.01 -13.45 4.32
CA ARG A 157 -27.32 -14.11 4.32
C ARG A 157 -27.16 -15.62 4.48
N LYS A 158 -28.17 -16.25 5.04
CA LYS A 158 -28.28 -17.69 5.11
C LYS A 158 -28.87 -18.20 3.80
N VAL A 159 -28.14 -19.06 3.10
CA VAL A 159 -28.58 -19.70 1.87
C VAL A 159 -28.78 -21.19 2.16
N TYR A 160 -29.90 -21.73 1.72
CA TYR A 160 -30.19 -23.16 1.86
C TYR A 160 -29.60 -23.91 0.67
N ASP A 161 -28.89 -25.00 0.97
CA ASP A 161 -28.36 -25.89 -0.05
C ASP A 161 -29.53 -26.62 -0.72
N ILE A 162 -29.49 -26.70 -2.03
CA ILE A 162 -30.46 -27.40 -2.87
C ILE A 162 -29.79 -28.63 -3.51
N ASP A 163 -30.58 -29.68 -3.75
CA ASP A 163 -30.17 -30.86 -4.49
C ASP A 163 -30.30 -30.66 -6.01
N GLU A 164 -30.02 -31.72 -6.77
CA GLU A 164 -30.10 -31.70 -8.25
C GLU A 164 -31.54 -31.45 -8.78
N ASN A 165 -32.56 -31.68 -7.94
CA ASN A 165 -33.97 -31.44 -8.28
C ASN A 165 -34.46 -30.05 -7.86
N GLY A 166 -33.59 -29.22 -7.24
CA GLY A 166 -33.95 -27.90 -6.73
C GLY A 166 -34.60 -27.91 -5.34
N GLU A 167 -34.63 -29.06 -4.65
CA GLU A 167 -35.21 -29.19 -3.31
C GLU A 167 -34.15 -28.93 -2.23
N ARG A 168 -34.57 -28.38 -1.08
CA ARG A 168 -33.66 -28.15 0.06
C ARG A 168 -33.19 -29.46 0.65
N ILE A 169 -31.88 -29.56 0.86
CA ILE A 169 -31.25 -30.74 1.46
C ILE A 169 -31.51 -30.76 2.97
N ARG A 170 -31.97 -31.92 3.49
CA ARG A 170 -32.11 -32.15 4.94
C ARG A 170 -30.86 -32.84 5.50
N LEU A 171 -30.41 -32.35 6.65
CA LEU A 171 -29.39 -33.02 7.46
C LEU A 171 -30.01 -34.21 8.25
N PRO A 172 -29.20 -35.19 8.70
CA PRO A 172 -29.69 -36.27 9.56
C PRO A 172 -30.37 -35.78 10.85
N SER A 173 -30.03 -34.56 11.31
CA SER A 173 -30.66 -33.91 12.45
C SER A 173 -32.07 -33.34 12.18
N GLY A 174 -32.62 -33.52 10.96
CA GLY A 174 -33.88 -32.96 10.51
C GLY A 174 -33.84 -31.47 10.15
N ARG A 175 -32.69 -30.79 10.35
CA ARG A 175 -32.52 -29.38 9.97
C ARG A 175 -32.20 -29.27 8.48
N TRP A 176 -32.59 -28.15 7.86
CA TRP A 176 -32.20 -27.83 6.51
C TRP A 176 -30.69 -27.51 6.44
N LYS A 177 -29.99 -28.13 5.50
CA LYS A 177 -28.60 -27.81 5.20
C LYS A 177 -28.54 -26.38 4.66
N SER A 178 -27.60 -25.60 5.16
CA SER A 178 -27.45 -24.21 4.76
C SER A 178 -26.03 -23.75 5.04
N HIS A 179 -25.57 -22.85 4.21
CA HIS A 179 -24.32 -22.13 4.40
C HIS A 179 -24.57 -20.63 4.54
N LYS A 180 -23.53 -19.92 4.92
CA LYS A 180 -23.53 -18.47 5.03
C LYS A 180 -22.85 -17.93 3.78
N GLU A 181 -23.53 -17.01 3.10
CA GLU A 181 -23.02 -16.31 1.93
C GLU A 181 -22.86 -14.83 2.27
N ASP A 182 -21.71 -14.25 1.98
CA ASP A 182 -21.49 -12.82 2.20
C ASP A 182 -22.28 -12.01 1.17
N THR A 183 -22.88 -10.91 1.62
CA THR A 183 -23.71 -10.05 0.77
C THR A 183 -22.87 -9.23 -0.19
N VAL A 184 -21.65 -8.91 0.21
CA VAL A 184 -20.65 -8.18 -0.56
C VAL A 184 -19.29 -8.86 -0.39
N ASP A 185 -18.46 -8.78 -1.41
CA ASP A 185 -17.14 -9.40 -1.47
C ASP A 185 -16.00 -8.53 -0.92
N TRP A 186 -16.31 -7.39 -0.30
CA TRP A 186 -15.33 -6.38 0.11
C TRP A 186 -14.24 -6.86 1.08
N ASN A 187 -14.41 -8.04 1.68
CA ASN A 187 -13.42 -8.66 2.55
C ASN A 187 -12.46 -9.62 1.80
N GLU A 188 -12.70 -9.86 0.52
CA GLU A 188 -11.83 -10.69 -0.28
C GLU A 188 -10.43 -10.07 -0.42
N GLN A 189 -9.40 -10.91 -0.35
CA GLN A 189 -8.01 -10.44 -0.29
C GLN A 189 -7.57 -9.71 -1.56
N TYR A 190 -8.13 -10.06 -2.72
CA TYR A 190 -7.76 -9.46 -3.99
C TYR A 190 -8.07 -7.95 -4.07
N HIS A 191 -9.09 -7.48 -3.35
CA HIS A 191 -9.42 -6.04 -3.31
C HIS A 191 -8.27 -5.19 -2.77
N ALA A 192 -7.45 -5.71 -1.87
CA ALA A 192 -6.31 -4.96 -1.37
C ALA A 192 -5.29 -4.63 -2.47
N GLU A 193 -5.13 -5.52 -3.44
CA GLU A 193 -4.28 -5.28 -4.63
C GLU A 193 -4.97 -4.34 -5.63
N GLU A 194 -6.27 -4.50 -5.87
CA GLU A 194 -7.05 -3.61 -6.73
C GLU A 194 -7.01 -2.17 -6.22
N TRP A 195 -7.24 -1.95 -4.92
CA TRP A 195 -7.19 -0.62 -4.32
C TRP A 195 -5.81 0.01 -4.38
N ARG A 196 -4.73 -0.77 -4.21
CA ARG A 196 -3.36 -0.27 -4.41
C ARG A 196 -3.12 0.12 -5.86
N HIS A 197 -3.54 -0.72 -6.79
CA HIS A 197 -3.37 -0.45 -8.21
C HIS A 197 -4.20 0.76 -8.68
N GLY A 198 -5.45 0.87 -8.22
CA GLY A 198 -6.28 2.04 -8.48
C GLY A 198 -5.65 3.33 -7.96
N TRP A 199 -5.06 3.31 -6.75
CA TRP A 199 -4.34 4.46 -6.22
C TRP A 199 -3.08 4.80 -7.04
N GLU A 200 -2.32 3.79 -7.45
CA GLU A 200 -1.17 3.97 -8.35
C GLU A 200 -1.56 4.69 -9.64
N ILE A 201 -2.63 4.23 -10.30
CA ILE A 201 -3.11 4.81 -11.56
C ILE A 201 -3.48 6.30 -11.38
N VAL A 202 -4.31 6.59 -10.39
CA VAL A 202 -4.77 7.97 -10.13
C VAL A 202 -3.58 8.85 -9.75
N GLN A 203 -2.72 8.40 -8.85
CA GLN A 203 -1.54 9.15 -8.41
C GLN A 203 -0.60 9.45 -9.58
N ASN A 204 -0.32 8.48 -10.44
CA ASN A 204 0.56 8.64 -11.58
C ASN A 204 -0.02 9.60 -12.63
N ARG A 205 -1.34 9.59 -12.85
CA ARG A 205 -2.03 10.53 -13.72
C ARG A 205 -1.87 11.98 -13.21
N TYR A 206 -2.05 12.22 -11.93
CA TYR A 206 -1.89 13.56 -11.34
C TYR A 206 -0.44 14.03 -11.28
N LEU A 207 0.52 13.12 -11.10
CA LEU A 207 1.95 13.42 -11.24
C LEU A 207 2.28 13.89 -12.66
N GLU A 208 1.75 13.21 -13.69
CA GLU A 208 1.92 13.60 -15.08
C GLU A 208 1.29 14.97 -15.38
N MET A 209 0.05 15.19 -14.95
CA MET A 209 -0.65 16.48 -15.08
C MET A 209 0.07 17.64 -14.37
N SER A 210 0.89 17.33 -13.36
CA SER A 210 1.71 18.30 -12.64
C SER A 210 3.12 18.47 -13.25
N GLY A 211 3.41 17.82 -14.37
CA GLY A 211 4.70 17.90 -15.06
C GLY A 211 5.83 17.14 -14.34
N SER A 212 5.52 16.31 -13.36
CA SER A 212 6.52 15.50 -12.67
C SER A 212 6.99 14.33 -13.52
N PRO A 213 8.30 14.08 -13.64
CA PRO A 213 8.85 12.89 -14.29
C PRO A 213 8.73 11.64 -13.41
N GLU A 214 8.43 11.82 -12.12
CA GLU A 214 8.35 10.74 -11.14
C GLU A 214 7.09 9.90 -11.34
N ARG A 215 7.20 8.61 -11.05
CA ARG A 215 6.09 7.66 -11.06
C ARG A 215 6.15 6.75 -9.83
N VAL A 216 5.01 6.29 -9.40
CA VAL A 216 4.84 5.34 -8.28
C VAL A 216 4.51 3.97 -8.84
N ASP A 217 5.11 2.95 -8.26
CA ASP A 217 4.74 1.55 -8.46
C ASP A 217 4.42 0.95 -7.07
N MET A 218 3.17 0.54 -6.87
CA MET A 218 2.66 0.03 -5.59
C MET A 218 2.90 -1.47 -5.40
N ARG A 219 3.49 -2.14 -6.39
CA ARG A 219 3.87 -3.55 -6.29
C ARG A 219 5.02 -3.73 -5.31
N SER A 220 5.17 -4.94 -4.75
CA SER A 220 6.38 -5.27 -3.98
C SER A 220 7.64 -5.18 -4.86
N TYR A 221 8.80 -4.89 -4.26
CA TYR A 221 10.06 -4.82 -4.99
C TYR A 221 10.35 -6.09 -5.80
N GLU A 222 9.99 -7.26 -5.26
CA GLU A 222 10.12 -8.54 -5.96
C GLU A 222 9.26 -8.57 -7.24
N ARG A 223 8.01 -8.13 -7.17
CA ARG A 223 7.11 -8.06 -8.34
C ARG A 223 7.52 -6.97 -9.36
N GLN A 224 8.24 -5.95 -8.91
CA GLN A 224 8.87 -4.95 -9.77
C GLN A 224 10.15 -5.47 -10.43
N GLY A 225 10.61 -6.66 -10.06
CA GLY A 225 11.91 -7.20 -10.50
C GLY A 225 13.11 -6.47 -9.88
N LEU A 226 12.88 -5.73 -8.80
CA LEU A 226 13.92 -5.02 -8.08
C LEU A 226 14.46 -5.91 -6.96
N ASP A 227 15.73 -6.19 -7.03
CA ASP A 227 16.40 -6.96 -5.99
C ASP A 227 16.87 -6.02 -4.85
N ILE A 228 15.88 -5.55 -4.11
CA ILE A 228 16.04 -4.62 -2.97
C ILE A 228 15.31 -5.21 -1.78
N VAL A 229 15.99 -5.24 -0.63
CA VAL A 229 15.38 -5.65 0.65
C VAL A 229 14.54 -4.48 1.19
N PRO A 230 13.23 -4.67 1.44
CA PRO A 230 12.41 -3.62 2.03
C PRO A 230 12.79 -3.36 3.49
N THR A 231 12.72 -2.09 3.93
CA THR A 231 12.86 -1.73 5.33
C THR A 231 11.67 -2.18 6.16
N VAL A 232 11.88 -2.39 7.46
CA VAL A 232 10.82 -2.76 8.40
C VAL A 232 10.11 -1.50 8.91
N HIS A 233 8.79 -1.54 8.99
CA HIS A 233 7.99 -0.43 9.52
C HIS A 233 8.27 -0.21 11.01
N MET A 234 8.75 0.98 11.37
CA MET A 234 9.16 1.30 12.73
C MET A 234 8.00 1.66 13.68
N GLY A 235 6.90 2.17 13.13
CA GLY A 235 5.81 2.69 13.94
C GLY A 235 6.13 4.05 14.62
N ALA A 236 5.09 4.73 15.13
CA ALA A 236 5.24 6.09 15.66
C ALA A 236 6.13 6.17 16.91
N ALA A 237 6.02 5.19 17.81
CA ALA A 237 6.79 5.17 19.07
C ALA A 237 8.30 5.03 18.81
N VAL A 238 8.69 4.10 17.94
CA VAL A 238 10.09 3.87 17.55
C VAL A 238 10.63 5.08 16.80
N CYS A 239 9.86 5.64 15.87
CA CYS A 239 10.25 6.86 15.16
C CYS A 239 10.47 8.05 16.13
N ALA A 240 9.65 8.17 17.19
CA ALA A 240 9.82 9.22 18.18
C ALA A 240 11.10 9.04 19.02
N LEU A 241 11.48 7.80 19.34
CA LEU A 241 12.75 7.49 20.02
C LEU A 241 13.97 7.81 19.15
N GLU A 242 13.94 7.36 17.89
CA GLU A 242 15.02 7.60 16.91
C GLU A 242 15.22 9.12 16.66
N ARG A 243 14.15 9.92 16.59
CA ARG A 243 14.24 11.38 16.49
C ARG A 243 14.92 12.03 17.70
N LYS A 244 14.81 11.41 18.88
CA LYS A 244 15.49 11.85 20.10
C LYS A 244 16.93 11.35 20.20
N GLY A 245 17.43 10.69 19.18
CA GLY A 245 18.80 10.11 19.17
C GLY A 245 18.93 8.79 19.93
N VAL A 246 17.82 8.15 20.31
CA VAL A 246 17.82 6.83 20.93
C VAL A 246 17.81 5.76 19.85
N GLU A 247 18.91 5.03 19.72
CA GLU A 247 19.01 3.91 18.79
C GLU A 247 18.11 2.75 19.22
N THR A 248 17.34 2.22 18.26
CA THR A 248 16.46 1.08 18.46
C THR A 248 16.88 -0.11 17.60
N ASN A 249 16.52 -1.34 18.02
CA ASN A 249 16.84 -2.54 17.24
C ASN A 249 16.26 -2.47 15.83
N ILE A 250 15.02 -2.00 15.67
CA ILE A 250 14.38 -1.84 14.35
C ILE A 250 15.04 -0.72 13.55
N GLY A 251 15.44 0.38 14.20
CA GLY A 251 16.19 1.47 13.57
C GLY A 251 17.55 1.00 13.05
N ASN A 252 18.30 0.24 13.87
CA ASN A 252 19.58 -0.35 13.48
C ASN A 252 19.42 -1.32 12.32
N LEU A 253 18.44 -2.24 12.38
CA LEU A 253 18.12 -3.15 11.29
C LEU A 253 17.83 -2.39 9.98
N ASN A 254 17.05 -1.32 10.04
CA ASN A 254 16.78 -0.52 8.84
C ASN A 254 18.02 0.21 8.30
N ARG A 255 18.92 0.65 9.18
CA ARG A 255 20.24 1.21 8.78
C ARG A 255 21.07 0.17 8.04
N ASP A 256 21.12 -1.06 8.57
CA ASP A 256 21.85 -2.18 7.95
C ASP A 256 21.27 -2.58 6.59
N ILE A 257 19.94 -2.69 6.50
CA ILE A 257 19.23 -2.95 5.23
C ILE A 257 19.55 -1.86 4.19
N GLN A 258 19.49 -0.59 4.59
CA GLN A 258 19.82 0.52 3.69
C GLN A 258 21.28 0.50 3.25
N ALA A 259 22.21 0.16 4.15
CA ALA A 259 23.62 0.04 3.83
C ALA A 259 23.86 -1.12 2.84
N ALA A 260 23.24 -2.27 3.07
CA ALA A 260 23.29 -3.42 2.17
C ALA A 260 22.73 -3.09 0.77
N ASN A 261 21.56 -2.45 0.71
CA ASN A 261 20.96 -2.02 -0.55
C ASN A 261 21.83 -1.02 -1.31
N ARG A 262 22.45 -0.04 -0.62
CA ARG A 262 23.42 0.90 -1.23
C ARG A 262 24.62 0.17 -1.80
N MET A 263 25.19 -0.79 -1.06
CA MET A 263 26.32 -1.59 -1.51
C MET A 263 25.97 -2.41 -2.74
N MET A 264 24.80 -3.09 -2.75
CA MET A 264 24.33 -3.86 -3.89
C MET A 264 24.11 -2.98 -5.13
N ASN A 265 23.54 -1.80 -4.95
CA ASN A 265 23.35 -0.85 -6.06
C ASN A 265 24.68 -0.34 -6.61
N ALA A 266 25.68 -0.10 -5.76
CA ALA A 266 27.04 0.26 -6.19
C ALA A 266 27.67 -0.88 -7.02
N VAL A 267 27.57 -2.12 -6.53
CA VAL A 267 28.07 -3.31 -7.24
C VAL A 267 27.38 -3.46 -8.61
N ARG A 268 26.06 -3.34 -8.66
CA ARG A 268 25.30 -3.41 -9.93
C ARG A 268 25.73 -2.33 -10.91
N ARG A 269 25.93 -1.10 -10.44
CA ARG A 269 26.41 0.00 -11.28
C ARG A 269 27.78 -0.31 -11.85
N THR A 270 28.69 -0.83 -11.03
CA THR A 270 30.02 -1.24 -11.45
C THR A 270 29.94 -2.36 -12.50
N ILE A 271 29.14 -3.40 -12.26
CA ILE A 271 28.91 -4.48 -13.21
C ILE A 271 28.35 -3.96 -14.55
N LYS A 272 27.36 -3.05 -14.49
CA LYS A 272 26.79 -2.43 -15.70
C LYS A 272 27.85 -1.69 -16.50
N ASN A 273 28.67 -0.86 -15.84
CA ASN A 273 29.72 -0.09 -16.49
C ASN A 273 30.78 -1.02 -17.10
N LEU A 274 31.15 -2.09 -16.38
CA LEU A 274 32.09 -3.08 -16.89
C LEU A 274 31.57 -3.86 -18.11
N ARG A 275 30.26 -4.22 -18.08
CA ARG A 275 29.60 -4.85 -19.25
C ARG A 275 29.60 -3.92 -20.48
N SER A 276 29.32 -2.63 -20.27
CA SER A 276 29.37 -1.62 -21.34
C SER A 276 30.79 -1.52 -21.92
N TRP A 277 31.76 -1.39 -21.04
CA TRP A 277 33.18 -1.31 -21.46
C TRP A 277 33.65 -2.58 -22.18
N ILE A 278 33.27 -3.78 -21.71
CA ILE A 278 33.55 -5.05 -22.42
C ILE A 278 32.90 -5.07 -23.81
N ALA A 279 31.67 -4.60 -23.91
CA ALA A 279 30.95 -4.53 -25.18
C ALA A 279 31.67 -3.55 -26.16
N GLU A 280 32.10 -2.38 -25.67
CA GLU A 280 32.85 -1.42 -26.47
C GLU A 280 34.19 -2.01 -26.96
N ILE A 281 34.90 -2.72 -26.08
CA ILE A 281 36.16 -3.39 -26.46
C ILE A 281 35.89 -4.49 -27.50
N LEU A 282 34.86 -5.30 -27.30
CA LEU A 282 34.50 -6.36 -28.24
C LEU A 282 34.15 -5.79 -29.63
N GLU A 283 33.40 -4.70 -29.69
CA GLU A 283 33.08 -4.02 -30.95
C GLU A 283 34.36 -3.39 -31.58
N ALA A 284 35.18 -2.73 -30.81
CA ALA A 284 36.46 -2.20 -31.27
C ALA A 284 37.41 -3.33 -31.79
N THR A 285 37.41 -4.46 -31.08
CA THR A 285 38.20 -5.63 -31.49
C THR A 285 37.67 -6.25 -32.79
N LYS A 286 36.31 -6.36 -32.94
CA LYS A 286 35.68 -6.83 -34.21
C LYS A 286 36.02 -5.89 -35.36
N ALA A 287 35.92 -4.56 -35.13
CA ALA A 287 36.30 -3.58 -36.13
C ALA A 287 37.78 -3.70 -36.57
N ALA A 288 38.68 -3.83 -35.59
CA ALA A 288 40.11 -4.05 -35.87
C ALA A 288 40.39 -5.38 -36.58
N PHE A 289 39.65 -6.45 -36.26
CA PHE A 289 39.76 -7.71 -37.02
C PHE A 289 39.16 -7.61 -38.43
N ALA A 290 38.09 -6.85 -38.65
CA ALA A 290 37.57 -6.60 -39.99
C ALA A 290 38.55 -5.78 -40.85
N GLU A 291 39.30 -4.86 -40.28
CA GLU A 291 40.37 -4.14 -40.95
C GLU A 291 41.64 -5.01 -41.19
N THR A 292 41.86 -6.04 -40.31
CA THR A 292 43.07 -6.89 -40.37
C THR A 292 42.89 -8.24 -41.06
N GLU A 293 41.74 -8.55 -41.68
CA GLU A 293 41.70 -9.61 -42.70
C GLU A 293 42.61 -9.34 -43.89
N ALA A 294 43.13 -8.11 -44.00
CA ALA A 294 44.19 -7.74 -44.90
C ALA A 294 45.62 -8.06 -44.39
N ASP A 295 45.84 -8.17 -43.02
CA ASP A 295 47.15 -8.43 -42.42
C ASP A 295 47.06 -9.60 -41.42
N LYS A 296 47.21 -10.82 -41.89
CA LYS A 296 47.39 -12.03 -41.06
C LYS A 296 48.77 -12.03 -40.42
N LYS A 297 48.93 -11.48 -39.25
CA LYS A 297 49.92 -11.89 -38.21
C LYS A 297 49.83 -11.00 -36.97
N ASN A 298 49.06 -11.42 -35.99
CA ASN A 298 49.43 -11.36 -34.57
C ASN A 298 48.19 -11.66 -33.69
N THR A 299 48.06 -12.91 -33.29
CA THR A 299 47.08 -13.32 -32.27
C THR A 299 47.55 -12.81 -30.92
N SER A 300 46.74 -12.01 -30.35
CA SER A 300 46.98 -11.12 -29.26
C SER A 300 46.87 -11.79 -27.86
N PRO A 301 47.81 -11.50 -26.93
CA PRO A 301 47.65 -11.84 -25.53
C PRO A 301 46.47 -11.13 -24.82
N THR A 302 45.92 -10.09 -25.48
CA THR A 302 44.85 -9.25 -24.95
C THR A 302 43.50 -9.99 -24.81
N LEU A 303 43.21 -10.95 -25.71
CA LEU A 303 41.92 -11.70 -25.64
C LEU A 303 41.90 -12.65 -24.45
N THR A 304 43.02 -13.27 -24.11
CA THR A 304 43.16 -14.18 -22.96
C THR A 304 43.07 -13.41 -21.65
N ALA A 305 43.66 -12.21 -21.59
CA ALA A 305 43.53 -11.32 -20.44
C ALA A 305 42.09 -10.85 -20.23
N LEU A 306 41.40 -10.42 -21.31
CA LEU A 306 39.99 -10.00 -21.26
C LEU A 306 39.07 -11.14 -20.84
N LEU A 307 39.30 -12.37 -21.29
CA LEU A 307 38.54 -13.55 -20.88
C LEU A 307 38.79 -13.88 -19.39
N SER A 308 40.02 -13.73 -18.92
CA SER A 308 40.37 -13.89 -17.49
C SER A 308 39.66 -12.86 -16.62
N ASP A 309 39.65 -11.61 -17.02
CA ASP A 309 38.98 -10.52 -16.31
C ASP A 309 37.46 -10.72 -16.30
N TYR A 310 36.85 -11.12 -17.41
CA TYR A 310 35.43 -11.51 -17.48
C TYR A 310 35.09 -12.64 -16.50
N LEU A 311 35.90 -13.69 -16.44
CA LEU A 311 35.69 -14.82 -15.53
C LEU A 311 35.84 -14.41 -14.06
N ASN A 312 36.76 -13.50 -13.75
CA ASN A 312 36.96 -12.96 -12.40
C ASN A 312 35.76 -12.09 -11.98
N LEU A 313 35.20 -11.28 -12.88
CA LEU A 313 34.00 -10.48 -12.66
C LEU A 313 32.75 -11.33 -12.41
N ARG A 314 32.60 -12.41 -13.18
CA ARG A 314 31.50 -13.40 -12.95
C ARG A 314 31.60 -14.08 -11.59
N LYS A 315 32.85 -14.34 -11.12
CA LYS A 315 33.11 -14.89 -9.79
C LYS A 315 32.75 -13.90 -8.68
N ALA A 316 33.09 -12.62 -8.83
CA ALA A 316 32.75 -11.55 -7.91
C ALA A 316 31.21 -11.32 -7.85
N GLU A 317 30.55 -11.35 -8.99
CA GLU A 317 29.07 -11.28 -9.09
C GLU A 317 28.41 -12.41 -8.27
N ARG A 318 28.82 -13.67 -8.48
CA ARG A 318 28.28 -14.83 -7.73
C ARG A 318 28.53 -14.70 -6.22
N SER A 319 29.69 -14.20 -5.83
CA SER A 319 30.02 -13.99 -4.40
C SER A 319 29.17 -12.88 -3.77
N ALA A 320 28.88 -11.81 -4.51
CA ALA A 320 27.98 -10.74 -4.07
C ALA A 320 26.55 -11.25 -3.91
N TRP A 321 26.04 -12.04 -4.85
CA TRP A 321 24.73 -12.68 -4.79
C TRP A 321 24.58 -13.64 -3.60
N SER A 322 25.61 -14.43 -3.29
CA SER A 322 25.63 -15.33 -2.13
C SER A 322 25.49 -14.56 -0.80
N ARG A 323 26.25 -13.45 -0.66
CA ARG A 323 26.16 -12.58 0.54
C ARG A 323 24.81 -11.91 0.67
N TYR A 324 24.23 -11.46 -0.45
CA TYR A 324 22.88 -10.89 -0.47
C TYR A 324 21.83 -11.91 -0.03
N GLY A 325 21.88 -13.15 -0.52
CA GLY A 325 20.97 -14.22 -0.12
C GLY A 325 21.01 -14.52 1.37
N GLN A 326 22.21 -14.51 1.99
CA GLN A 326 22.36 -14.68 3.44
C GLN A 326 21.74 -13.53 4.23
N GLN A 327 21.94 -12.28 3.82
CA GLN A 327 21.33 -11.11 4.47
C GLN A 327 19.82 -11.08 4.31
N LYS A 328 19.28 -11.50 3.15
CA LYS A 328 17.83 -11.61 2.92
C LYS A 328 17.21 -12.66 3.86
N GLY A 329 17.85 -13.84 4.01
CA GLY A 329 17.41 -14.87 4.95
C GLY A 329 17.33 -14.36 6.39
N THR A 330 18.35 -13.66 6.86
CA THR A 330 18.37 -13.07 8.21
C THR A 330 17.23 -12.05 8.44
N VAL A 331 16.89 -11.26 7.42
CA VAL A 331 15.75 -10.31 7.49
C VAL A 331 14.41 -11.04 7.54
N ASP A 332 14.25 -12.13 6.80
CA ASP A 332 13.03 -12.92 6.78
C ASP A 332 12.83 -13.65 8.12
N ASP A 333 13.90 -14.18 8.73
CA ASP A 333 13.90 -14.79 10.07
C ASP A 333 13.52 -13.79 11.19
N LEU A 334 13.88 -12.51 11.05
CA LEU A 334 13.56 -11.46 12.03
C LEU A 334 12.12 -10.90 11.86
N LYS A 335 11.44 -11.24 10.76
CA LYS A 335 10.03 -10.86 10.51
C LYS A 335 9.04 -11.93 10.93
N ALA A 336 9.46 -13.19 11.09
CA ALA A 336 8.67 -14.30 11.60
C ALA A 336 8.58 -14.27 13.13
#